data_20911f7173f03331f43df6797e5de8b1
#
_entry.id   20911f7173f03331f43df6797e5de8b1
#
_cell.length_a   1.000
_cell.length_b   1.000
_cell.length_c   1.000
_cell.angle_alpha   90.00
_cell.angle_beta   90.00
_cell.angle_gamma   90.00
#
_symmetry.space_group_name_H-M   'P 1'
#
loop_
_entity.id
_entity.type
_entity.pdbx_description
1 polymer ?
#
loop_
_entity_poly.entity_id
_entity_poly.type
_entity_poly.pdbx_seq_one_letter_code
_entity_poly.pdbx_strand_id
1 'polypeptide(L)'
;MKKSILSFCVLAAVVFSCNKKKDSQEETIKSDTITAEKQFSKADSLVNKAIVAHGGDLYNNADYSFVFRGKKYRFQNNGQNFEYSSEVQKNDSLIKDKISNATFERYINNKLQTLSKEDIGKFSEALNSVIYFATLPYKLQDVSVNKKFIEEITIKGKKYDVVGVTFSQEGGGKDFDDEFHYWINKQTHKIDYLAYNYRVNEGGVRFRSAFNTRVIDGVTFQDYINYEAALETPLKDLPKLYEQGKLKEVSQILTENVINNNK
;
A
#
# COMPACT_ATOMS: atom_id res chain seq x y z
N MET A 1 -66.95 -10.20 -1.97
CA MET A 1 -67.86 -10.82 -2.98
C MET A 1 -67.05 -11.74 -3.86
N LYS A 2 -67.45 -12.99 -3.86
CA LYS A 2 -67.42 -14.05 -4.87
C LYS A 2 -66.00 -14.50 -5.31
N LYS A 3 -65.57 -15.69 -4.88
CA LYS A 3 -65.86 -17.09 -5.30
C LYS A 3 -64.90 -17.51 -6.40
N SER A 4 -63.95 -18.44 -6.14
CA SER A 4 -64.09 -19.90 -6.16
C SER A 4 -64.01 -20.47 -7.56
N ILE A 5 -63.12 -21.47 -7.80
CA ILE A 5 -63.38 -22.88 -8.09
C ILE A 5 -62.07 -23.44 -8.65
N LEU A 6 -61.30 -24.28 -8.01
CA LEU A 6 -61.26 -25.76 -7.91
C LEU A 6 -61.47 -26.48 -9.25
N SER A 7 -60.47 -27.16 -9.78
CA SER A 7 -60.67 -28.41 -10.50
C SER A 7 -59.46 -29.36 -10.40
N PHE A 8 -59.75 -30.50 -9.94
CA PHE A 8 -59.06 -31.73 -9.65
C PHE A 8 -59.14 -32.63 -10.89
N CYS A 9 -58.08 -33.27 -11.32
CA CYS A 9 -58.13 -34.49 -12.08
C CYS A 9 -56.95 -35.40 -11.77
N VAL A 10 -57.31 -36.58 -11.36
CA VAL A 10 -56.55 -37.77 -10.95
C VAL A 10 -56.45 -38.74 -12.11
N LEU A 11 -55.57 -39.70 -11.99
CA LEU A 11 -55.41 -41.02 -12.66
C LEU A 11 -54.31 -41.05 -13.74
N ALA A 12 -53.50 -42.09 -13.87
CA ALA A 12 -53.40 -43.44 -13.24
C ALA A 12 -51.96 -43.96 -13.51
N ALA A 13 -51.56 -44.86 -12.65
CA ALA A 13 -50.34 -45.65 -12.71
C ALA A 13 -50.36 -46.71 -13.82
N VAL A 14 -49.24 -47.01 -14.41
CA VAL A 14 -48.94 -48.35 -14.96
C VAL A 14 -47.48 -48.70 -14.64
N VAL A 15 -47.36 -49.77 -13.85
CA VAL A 15 -46.09 -50.46 -13.54
C VAL A 15 -45.75 -51.42 -14.67
N PHE A 16 -44.51 -51.39 -15.15
CA PHE A 16 -43.87 -52.54 -15.76
C PHE A 16 -42.45 -52.70 -15.18
N SER A 17 -42.33 -53.79 -14.48
CA SER A 17 -41.11 -54.41 -14.00
C SER A 17 -40.37 -55.06 -15.16
N CYS A 18 -39.07 -54.80 -15.34
CA CYS A 18 -38.16 -55.76 -15.91
C CYS A 18 -36.76 -55.61 -15.34
N ASN A 19 -36.38 -56.64 -14.64
CA ASN A 19 -35.11 -56.88 -14.00
C ASN A 19 -34.01 -57.16 -15.06
N LYS A 20 -32.87 -56.45 -15.05
CA LYS A 20 -31.60 -56.96 -15.57
C LYS A 20 -30.47 -56.42 -14.73
N LYS A 21 -29.79 -57.31 -14.03
CA LYS A 21 -28.46 -57.13 -13.44
C LYS A 21 -27.48 -56.64 -14.48
N LYS A 22 -26.70 -55.59 -14.17
CA LYS A 22 -25.31 -55.50 -14.61
C LYS A 22 -24.54 -54.45 -13.78
N ASP A 23 -23.50 -54.96 -13.19
CA ASP A 23 -22.23 -54.40 -12.81
C ASP A 23 -22.17 -52.96 -12.26
N SER A 24 -21.83 -52.90 -11.00
CA SER A 24 -21.22 -51.78 -10.29
C SER A 24 -19.91 -51.36 -10.95
N GLN A 25 -19.88 -50.22 -11.62
CA GLN A 25 -18.69 -49.41 -11.75
C GLN A 25 -18.85 -48.19 -10.84
N GLU A 26 -18.07 -48.18 -9.79
CA GLU A 26 -17.80 -46.98 -9.00
C GLU A 26 -17.09 -45.96 -9.90
N GLU A 27 -17.86 -45.01 -10.42
CA GLU A 27 -17.26 -43.77 -10.93
C GLU A 27 -16.74 -42.98 -9.74
N THR A 28 -15.44 -43.10 -9.50
CA THR A 28 -14.67 -42.23 -8.65
C THR A 28 -14.75 -40.82 -9.26
N ILE A 29 -15.64 -39.97 -8.75
CA ILE A 29 -15.65 -38.55 -9.02
C ILE A 29 -14.36 -38.03 -8.38
N LYS A 30 -13.30 -37.93 -9.17
CA LYS A 30 -12.13 -37.08 -8.83
C LYS A 30 -12.64 -35.67 -8.81
N SER A 31 -12.89 -35.16 -7.62
CA SER A 31 -12.99 -33.72 -7.38
C SER A 31 -11.61 -33.11 -7.62
N ASP A 32 -11.34 -32.75 -8.86
CA ASP A 32 -10.22 -31.86 -9.18
C ASP A 32 -10.60 -30.48 -8.60
N THR A 33 -10.29 -30.29 -7.32
CA THR A 33 -10.19 -28.95 -6.73
C THR A 33 -8.94 -28.33 -7.31
N ILE A 34 -9.07 -27.75 -8.51
CA ILE A 34 -8.07 -26.86 -9.08
C ILE A 34 -8.11 -25.62 -8.20
N THR A 35 -7.31 -25.61 -7.15
CA THR A 35 -6.88 -24.37 -6.51
C THR A 35 -6.10 -23.61 -7.57
N ALA A 36 -6.75 -22.68 -8.25
CA ALA A 36 -6.07 -21.74 -9.13
C ALA A 36 -5.02 -21.02 -8.29
N GLU A 37 -3.76 -21.44 -8.39
CA GLU A 37 -2.64 -20.69 -7.85
C GLU A 37 -2.75 -19.27 -8.43
N LYS A 38 -2.90 -18.29 -7.54
CA LYS A 38 -2.94 -16.88 -7.92
C LYS A 38 -1.62 -16.55 -8.58
N GLN A 39 -1.58 -16.56 -9.92
CA GLN A 39 -0.38 -16.26 -10.68
C GLN A 39 -0.04 -14.79 -10.46
N PHE A 40 1.01 -14.55 -9.68
CA PHE A 40 1.50 -13.19 -9.42
C PHE A 40 2.03 -12.58 -10.72
N SER A 41 1.64 -11.34 -11.00
CA SER A 41 2.22 -10.57 -12.10
C SER A 41 3.72 -10.33 -11.87
N LYS A 42 4.46 -9.97 -12.93
CA LYS A 42 5.87 -9.56 -12.79
C LYS A 42 6.02 -8.42 -11.77
N ALA A 43 5.10 -7.45 -11.79
CA ALA A 43 5.10 -6.34 -10.85
C ALA A 43 4.88 -6.78 -9.40
N ASP A 44 3.93 -7.68 -9.15
CA ASP A 44 3.69 -8.22 -7.81
C ASP A 44 4.92 -8.97 -7.29
N SER A 45 5.55 -9.78 -8.14
CA SER A 45 6.77 -10.51 -7.78
C SER A 45 7.93 -9.57 -7.42
N LEU A 46 8.10 -8.47 -8.16
CA LEU A 46 9.13 -7.47 -7.90
C LEU A 46 8.86 -6.72 -6.58
N VAL A 47 7.62 -6.31 -6.35
CA VAL A 47 7.22 -5.65 -5.10
C VAL A 47 7.39 -6.58 -3.91
N ASN A 48 7.00 -7.86 -4.03
CA ASN A 48 7.20 -8.84 -2.95
C ASN A 48 8.69 -9.02 -2.61
N LYS A 49 9.57 -9.12 -3.61
CA LYS A 49 11.03 -9.16 -3.39
C LYS A 49 11.52 -7.89 -2.68
N ALA A 50 11.00 -6.72 -3.06
CA ALA A 50 11.35 -5.47 -2.40
C ALA A 50 10.87 -5.46 -0.95
N ILE A 51 9.65 -5.92 -0.64
CA ILE A 51 9.14 -6.03 0.73
C ILE A 51 10.05 -6.93 1.56
N VAL A 52 10.41 -8.12 1.05
CA VAL A 52 11.33 -9.04 1.73
C VAL A 52 12.68 -8.37 2.01
N ALA A 53 13.25 -7.65 1.03
CA ALA A 53 14.53 -6.95 1.17
C ALA A 53 14.49 -5.78 2.16
N HIS A 54 13.31 -5.24 2.47
CA HIS A 54 13.13 -4.15 3.43
C HIS A 54 12.74 -4.59 4.83
N GLY A 55 12.44 -5.87 5.07
CA GLY A 55 12.08 -6.39 6.39
C GLY A 55 11.04 -7.51 6.37
N GLY A 56 10.31 -7.66 5.24
CA GLY A 56 9.38 -8.78 5.06
C GLY A 56 8.33 -8.88 6.16
N ASP A 57 8.20 -10.08 6.71
CA ASP A 57 7.20 -10.39 7.75
C ASP A 57 7.38 -9.63 9.06
N LEU A 58 8.55 -9.02 9.30
CA LEU A 58 8.77 -8.18 10.47
C LEU A 58 7.81 -6.99 10.52
N TYR A 59 7.31 -6.53 9.35
CA TYR A 59 6.31 -5.47 9.31
C TYR A 59 4.95 -5.87 9.88
N ASN A 60 4.60 -7.17 9.91
CA ASN A 60 3.29 -7.64 10.37
C ASN A 60 3.05 -7.35 11.86
N ASN A 61 4.14 -7.28 12.65
CA ASN A 61 4.09 -6.96 14.07
C ASN A 61 5.07 -5.84 14.43
N ALA A 62 5.34 -4.95 13.47
CA ALA A 62 6.26 -3.84 13.66
C ALA A 62 5.68 -2.78 14.59
N ASP A 63 6.51 -2.28 15.50
CA ASP A 63 6.23 -1.12 16.32
C ASP A 63 7.46 -0.23 16.36
N TYR A 64 7.46 0.82 15.52
CA TYR A 64 8.58 1.74 15.40
C TYR A 64 8.14 3.18 15.58
N SER A 65 8.99 3.95 16.24
CA SER A 65 8.86 5.40 16.28
C SER A 65 10.08 6.06 15.65
N PHE A 66 9.87 7.24 15.09
CA PHE A 66 10.91 8.07 14.47
C PHE A 66 10.55 9.54 14.56
N VAL A 67 11.51 10.42 14.28
CA VAL A 67 11.28 11.86 14.17
C VAL A 67 11.41 12.28 12.70
N PHE A 68 10.46 13.08 12.25
CA PHE A 68 10.49 13.73 10.95
C PHE A 68 10.06 15.18 11.09
N ARG A 69 10.95 16.10 10.68
CA ARG A 69 10.73 17.56 10.79
C ARG A 69 10.29 18.00 12.19
N GLY A 70 10.98 17.48 13.22
CA GLY A 70 10.74 17.83 14.62
C GLY A 70 9.43 17.27 15.20
N LYS A 71 8.69 16.47 14.47
CA LYS A 71 7.47 15.78 14.94
C LYS A 71 7.77 14.30 15.10
N LYS A 72 7.38 13.72 16.24
CA LYS A 72 7.50 12.27 16.48
C LYS A 72 6.36 11.54 15.79
N TYR A 73 6.68 10.46 15.11
CA TYR A 73 5.75 9.55 14.47
C TYR A 73 5.93 8.14 15.01
N ARG A 74 4.86 7.37 15.01
CA ARG A 74 4.90 5.94 15.35
C ARG A 74 3.95 5.19 14.42
N PHE A 75 4.37 4.03 13.96
CA PHE A 75 3.50 3.04 13.36
C PHE A 75 3.59 1.74 14.14
N GLN A 76 2.44 1.15 14.41
CA GLN A 76 2.30 -0.13 15.05
C GLN A 76 1.37 -0.99 14.21
N ASN A 77 1.85 -2.16 13.81
CA ASN A 77 1.08 -3.17 13.12
C ASN A 77 0.87 -4.37 14.06
N ASN A 78 -0.32 -4.96 14.01
CA ASN A 78 -0.65 -6.19 14.72
C ASN A 78 -1.56 -7.05 13.84
N GLY A 79 -0.94 -7.79 12.93
CA GLY A 79 -1.64 -8.53 11.90
C GLY A 79 -2.43 -7.61 10.97
N GLN A 80 -3.76 -7.70 10.99
CA GLN A 80 -4.64 -6.85 10.17
C GLN A 80 -4.96 -5.49 10.81
N ASN A 81 -4.66 -5.31 12.08
CA ASN A 81 -4.89 -4.06 12.79
C ASN A 81 -3.64 -3.18 12.73
N PHE A 82 -3.85 -1.88 12.72
CA PHE A 82 -2.76 -0.91 12.79
C PHE A 82 -3.13 0.30 13.62
N GLU A 83 -2.13 0.93 14.18
CA GLU A 83 -2.21 2.26 14.78
C GLU A 83 -1.06 3.12 14.27
N TYR A 84 -1.38 4.28 13.73
CA TYR A 84 -0.41 5.32 13.39
C TYR A 84 -0.64 6.52 14.29
N SER A 85 0.43 7.10 14.78
CA SER A 85 0.32 8.31 15.57
C SER A 85 1.42 9.31 15.25
N SER A 86 1.13 10.56 15.57
CA SER A 86 2.13 11.61 15.55
C SER A 86 1.95 12.54 16.74
N GLU A 87 3.07 13.08 17.23
CA GLU A 87 3.09 13.94 18.41
C GLU A 87 4.05 15.10 18.20
N VAL A 88 3.59 16.31 18.55
CA VAL A 88 4.41 17.50 18.45
C VAL A 88 4.05 18.49 19.56
N GLN A 89 5.06 19.09 20.18
CA GLN A 89 4.90 20.26 21.07
C GLN A 89 4.83 21.51 20.18
N LYS A 90 3.74 22.27 20.31
CA LYS A 90 3.57 23.57 19.65
C LYS A 90 3.17 24.60 20.68
N ASN A 91 4.08 25.51 21.01
CA ASN A 91 3.97 26.41 22.16
C ASN A 91 3.65 25.58 23.44
N ASP A 92 2.63 25.96 24.18
CA ASP A 92 2.20 25.29 25.43
C ASP A 92 1.26 24.09 25.19
N SER A 93 1.09 23.66 23.91
CA SER A 93 0.16 22.60 23.56
C SER A 93 0.87 21.38 23.02
N LEU A 94 0.65 20.23 23.65
CA LEU A 94 1.01 18.92 23.12
C LEU A 94 -0.11 18.44 22.20
N ILE A 95 0.16 18.37 20.90
CA ILE A 95 -0.78 17.88 19.89
C ILE A 95 -0.42 16.45 19.54
N LYS A 96 -1.40 15.56 19.69
CA LYS A 96 -1.27 14.15 19.28
C LYS A 96 -2.39 13.77 18.33
N ASP A 97 -2.00 13.23 17.16
CA ASP A 97 -2.90 12.65 16.17
C ASP A 97 -2.77 11.15 16.19
N LYS A 98 -3.88 10.45 16.01
CA LYS A 98 -3.92 8.98 15.97
C LYS A 98 -4.89 8.49 14.90
N ILE A 99 -4.47 7.49 14.14
CA ILE A 99 -5.33 6.69 13.24
C ILE A 99 -5.27 5.26 13.74
N SER A 100 -6.43 4.68 14.05
CA SER A 100 -6.57 3.27 14.39
C SER A 100 -7.70 2.68 13.53
N ASN A 101 -7.37 1.70 12.66
CA ASN A 101 -8.38 1.01 11.86
C ASN A 101 -9.41 1.96 11.21
N ALA A 102 -8.95 2.99 10.51
CA ALA A 102 -9.75 4.01 9.82
C ALA A 102 -10.46 5.05 10.71
N THR A 103 -10.27 5.04 12.02
CA THR A 103 -10.77 6.11 12.92
C THR A 103 -9.64 7.09 13.21
N PHE A 104 -9.89 8.38 12.99
CA PHE A 104 -8.95 9.45 13.33
C PHE A 104 -9.39 10.16 14.62
N GLU A 105 -8.42 10.41 15.49
CA GLU A 105 -8.57 11.16 16.74
C GLU A 105 -7.46 12.20 16.89
N ARG A 106 -7.78 13.39 17.36
CA ARG A 106 -6.80 14.41 17.77
C ARG A 106 -6.97 14.75 19.22
N TYR A 107 -5.85 14.80 19.92
CA TYR A 107 -5.78 15.25 21.32
C TYR A 107 -4.93 16.52 21.40
N ILE A 108 -5.36 17.47 22.23
CA ILE A 108 -4.57 18.63 22.64
C ILE A 108 -4.50 18.61 24.16
N ASN A 109 -3.27 18.52 24.70
CA ASN A 109 -3.02 18.38 26.14
C ASN A 109 -3.86 17.24 26.75
N ASN A 110 -3.86 16.07 26.08
CA ASN A 110 -4.63 14.87 26.42
C ASN A 110 -6.16 15.01 26.40
N LYS A 111 -6.70 16.10 25.86
CA LYS A 111 -8.14 16.28 25.70
C LYS A 111 -8.52 15.99 24.25
N LEU A 112 -9.45 15.04 24.04
CA LEU A 112 -10.00 14.72 22.72
C LEU A 112 -10.69 15.95 22.14
N GLN A 113 -10.44 16.23 20.86
CA GLN A 113 -11.01 17.36 20.13
C GLN A 113 -12.15 16.90 19.23
N THR A 114 -13.20 17.71 19.18
CA THR A 114 -14.25 17.55 18.16
C THR A 114 -13.79 18.27 16.89
N LEU A 115 -13.72 17.54 15.80
CA LEU A 115 -13.22 18.03 14.51
C LEU A 115 -14.32 17.98 13.43
N SER A 116 -14.23 18.89 12.46
CA SER A 116 -15.00 18.80 11.23
C SER A 116 -14.55 17.58 10.39
N LYS A 117 -15.42 17.11 9.48
CA LYS A 117 -15.06 16.04 8.53
C LYS A 117 -13.87 16.45 7.64
N GLU A 118 -13.81 17.73 7.27
CA GLU A 118 -12.71 18.28 6.46
C GLU A 118 -11.37 18.21 7.21
N ASP A 119 -11.35 18.64 8.48
CA ASP A 119 -10.14 18.57 9.32
C ASP A 119 -9.70 17.12 9.57
N ILE A 120 -10.65 16.22 9.84
CA ILE A 120 -10.37 14.80 9.97
C ILE A 120 -9.67 14.29 8.71
N GLY A 121 -10.22 14.57 7.52
CA GLY A 121 -9.60 14.18 6.24
C GLY A 121 -8.19 14.74 6.10
N LYS A 122 -8.03 16.05 6.27
CA LYS A 122 -6.75 16.75 6.15
C LYS A 122 -5.66 16.19 7.08
N PHE A 123 -6.01 15.98 8.34
CA PHE A 123 -5.01 15.51 9.32
C PHE A 123 -4.71 14.01 9.16
N SER A 124 -5.72 13.21 8.79
CA SER A 124 -5.53 11.80 8.46
C SER A 124 -4.59 11.62 7.28
N GLU A 125 -4.80 12.37 6.20
CA GLU A 125 -3.94 12.34 5.02
C GLU A 125 -2.50 12.73 5.36
N ALA A 126 -2.32 13.81 6.13
CA ALA A 126 -0.99 14.27 6.53
C ALA A 126 -0.24 13.22 7.35
N LEU A 127 -0.90 12.54 8.29
CA LEU A 127 -0.30 11.47 9.09
C LEU A 127 -0.02 10.23 8.23
N ASN A 128 -1.01 9.78 7.45
CA ASN A 128 -0.90 8.59 6.62
C ASN A 128 0.21 8.73 5.57
N SER A 129 0.34 9.89 4.94
CA SER A 129 1.39 10.16 3.94
C SER A 129 2.79 9.97 4.51
N VAL A 130 3.07 10.47 5.73
CA VAL A 130 4.39 10.31 6.34
C VAL A 130 4.67 8.82 6.63
N ILE A 131 3.70 8.10 7.20
CA ILE A 131 3.85 6.66 7.50
C ILE A 131 3.99 5.86 6.21
N TYR A 132 3.21 6.16 5.17
CA TYR A 132 3.30 5.50 3.87
C TYR A 132 4.73 5.55 3.31
N PHE A 133 5.33 6.73 3.21
CA PHE A 133 6.68 6.87 2.69
C PHE A 133 7.75 6.27 3.61
N ALA A 134 7.57 6.34 4.93
CA ALA A 134 8.51 5.76 5.89
C ALA A 134 8.51 4.23 5.91
N THR A 135 7.39 3.60 5.51
CA THR A 135 7.21 2.14 5.53
C THR A 135 7.27 1.49 4.14
N LEU A 136 7.64 2.26 3.08
CA LEU A 136 7.85 1.66 1.77
C LEU A 136 8.92 0.55 1.82
N PRO A 137 8.73 -0.53 1.07
CA PRO A 137 7.63 -0.84 0.13
C PRO A 137 6.43 -1.59 0.75
N TYR A 138 6.37 -1.78 2.07
CA TYR A 138 5.36 -2.62 2.72
C TYR A 138 3.93 -2.27 2.30
N LYS A 139 3.61 -0.96 2.19
CA LYS A 139 2.29 -0.47 1.77
C LYS A 139 1.93 -0.76 0.31
N LEU A 140 2.87 -1.18 -0.53
CA LEU A 140 2.59 -1.53 -1.92
C LEU A 140 1.86 -2.89 -2.08
N GLN A 141 1.64 -3.63 -0.99
CA GLN A 141 0.82 -4.84 -0.98
C GLN A 141 -0.67 -4.58 -0.69
N ASP A 142 -1.06 -3.38 -0.31
CA ASP A 142 -2.43 -3.04 0.03
C ASP A 142 -3.36 -3.28 -1.18
N VAL A 143 -4.62 -3.68 -0.91
CA VAL A 143 -5.59 -4.11 -1.94
C VAL A 143 -5.91 -2.98 -2.93
N SER A 144 -5.85 -1.72 -2.48
CA SER A 144 -6.08 -0.54 -3.32
C SER A 144 -4.93 -0.22 -4.29
N VAL A 145 -3.81 -0.93 -4.21
CA VAL A 145 -2.60 -0.65 -5.00
C VAL A 145 -2.60 -1.45 -6.30
N ASN A 146 -2.70 -0.75 -7.44
CA ASN A 146 -2.56 -1.31 -8.77
C ASN A 146 -1.10 -1.21 -9.20
N LYS A 147 -0.50 -2.33 -9.60
CA LYS A 147 0.92 -2.42 -9.96
C LYS A 147 1.10 -2.86 -11.40
N LYS A 148 2.00 -2.22 -12.13
CA LYS A 148 2.36 -2.57 -13.49
C LYS A 148 3.88 -2.55 -13.66
N PHE A 149 4.44 -3.61 -14.25
CA PHE A 149 5.83 -3.56 -14.70
C PHE A 149 5.93 -2.61 -15.90
N ILE A 150 6.81 -1.62 -15.83
CA ILE A 150 7.02 -0.63 -16.88
C ILE A 150 8.16 -1.07 -17.80
N GLU A 151 9.39 -1.12 -17.26
CA GLU A 151 10.61 -1.40 -18.02
C GLU A 151 11.78 -1.79 -17.12
N GLU A 152 12.91 -2.10 -17.75
CA GLU A 152 14.21 -2.21 -17.10
C GLU A 152 15.10 -1.07 -17.59
N ILE A 153 15.76 -0.36 -16.66
CA ILE A 153 16.66 0.74 -17.01
C ILE A 153 17.96 0.67 -16.21
N THR A 154 18.92 1.46 -16.66
CA THR A 154 20.18 1.70 -15.93
C THR A 154 20.20 3.15 -15.46
N ILE A 155 20.51 3.38 -14.17
CA ILE A 155 20.71 4.72 -13.58
C ILE A 155 22.05 4.69 -12.86
N LYS A 156 22.94 5.61 -13.19
CA LYS A 156 24.30 5.69 -12.60
C LYS A 156 25.02 4.33 -12.58
N GLY A 157 24.91 3.57 -13.68
CA GLY A 157 25.59 2.28 -13.85
C GLY A 157 24.93 1.09 -13.13
N LYS A 158 23.84 1.26 -12.38
CA LYS A 158 23.09 0.21 -11.71
C LYS A 158 21.82 -0.11 -12.49
N LYS A 159 21.43 -1.41 -12.50
CA LYS A 159 20.22 -1.89 -13.18
C LYS A 159 19.01 -1.90 -12.25
N TYR A 160 17.87 -1.46 -12.77
CA TYR A 160 16.61 -1.34 -12.04
C TYR A 160 15.46 -1.96 -12.83
N ASP A 161 14.54 -2.61 -12.10
CA ASP A 161 13.19 -2.89 -12.58
C ASP A 161 12.29 -1.72 -12.18
N VAL A 162 11.47 -1.22 -13.10
CA VAL A 162 10.56 -0.09 -12.86
C VAL A 162 9.14 -0.60 -12.69
N VAL A 163 8.54 -0.30 -11.54
CA VAL A 163 7.15 -0.61 -11.25
C VAL A 163 6.36 0.67 -11.16
N GLY A 164 5.36 0.81 -12.04
CA GLY A 164 4.34 1.85 -11.97
C GLY A 164 3.23 1.46 -11.00
N VAL A 165 2.75 2.41 -10.23
CA VAL A 165 1.71 2.23 -9.22
C VAL A 165 0.67 3.34 -9.36
N THR A 166 -0.60 2.93 -9.29
CA THR A 166 -1.77 3.80 -9.13
C THR A 166 -2.66 3.25 -8.03
N PHE A 167 -3.61 4.03 -7.56
CA PHE A 167 -4.52 3.60 -6.51
C PHE A 167 -5.95 3.47 -7.05
N SER A 168 -6.69 2.50 -6.54
CA SER A 168 -8.12 2.38 -6.80
C SER A 168 -8.85 3.50 -6.07
N GLN A 169 -9.91 4.05 -6.65
CA GLN A 169 -10.72 5.10 -6.03
C GLN A 169 -11.28 4.65 -4.68
N GLU A 170 -11.68 3.39 -4.57
CA GLU A 170 -12.06 2.76 -3.31
C GLU A 170 -10.80 2.36 -2.53
N GLY A 171 -10.58 2.99 -1.38
CA GLY A 171 -9.42 2.76 -0.51
C GLY A 171 -8.14 3.50 -0.90
N GLY A 172 -8.11 4.22 -2.04
CA GLY A 172 -6.95 5.00 -2.49
C GLY A 172 -6.87 6.42 -1.94
N GLY A 173 -7.89 6.86 -1.18
CA GLY A 173 -7.94 8.21 -0.64
C GLY A 173 -8.13 9.28 -1.71
N LYS A 174 -7.51 10.46 -1.52
CA LYS A 174 -7.54 11.56 -2.52
C LYS A 174 -6.45 11.40 -3.58
N ASP A 175 -5.49 10.52 -3.37
CA ASP A 175 -4.32 10.31 -4.23
C ASP A 175 -4.59 9.28 -5.34
N PHE A 176 -5.87 8.92 -5.59
CA PHE A 176 -6.23 7.92 -6.61
C PHE A 176 -5.85 8.34 -8.03
N ASP A 177 -5.73 9.65 -8.29
CA ASP A 177 -5.31 10.22 -9.57
C ASP A 177 -3.79 10.37 -9.69
N ASP A 178 -3.03 10.08 -8.62
CA ASP A 178 -1.60 10.19 -8.60
C ASP A 178 -0.96 8.95 -9.23
N GLU A 179 0.10 9.15 -9.99
CA GLU A 179 0.92 8.08 -10.54
C GLU A 179 2.27 8.06 -9.83
N PHE A 180 2.73 6.85 -9.49
CA PHE A 180 4.02 6.61 -8.85
C PHE A 180 4.87 5.67 -9.68
N HIS A 181 6.18 5.92 -9.76
CA HIS A 181 7.16 4.98 -10.27
C HIS A 181 8.18 4.64 -9.18
N TYR A 182 8.51 3.36 -9.05
CA TYR A 182 9.50 2.84 -8.12
C TYR A 182 10.59 2.13 -8.90
N TRP A 183 11.84 2.52 -8.69
CA TRP A 183 13.02 1.87 -9.26
C TRP A 183 13.60 0.92 -8.24
N ILE A 184 13.35 -0.37 -8.46
CA ILE A 184 13.80 -1.47 -7.61
C ILE A 184 15.15 -1.95 -8.14
N ASN A 185 16.18 -1.84 -7.34
CA ASN A 185 17.53 -2.27 -7.68
C ASN A 185 17.58 -3.78 -7.90
N LYS A 186 18.06 -4.23 -9.05
CA LYS A 186 18.06 -5.65 -9.41
C LYS A 186 18.99 -6.51 -8.54
N GLN A 187 19.99 -5.92 -7.90
CA GLN A 187 20.95 -6.63 -7.06
C GLN A 187 20.48 -6.71 -5.60
N THR A 188 19.98 -5.60 -5.05
CA THR A 188 19.62 -5.50 -3.64
C THR A 188 18.13 -5.69 -3.38
N HIS A 189 17.30 -5.61 -4.42
CA HIS A 189 15.85 -5.55 -4.38
C HIS A 189 15.29 -4.38 -3.54
N LYS A 190 16.12 -3.39 -3.21
CA LYS A 190 15.67 -2.18 -2.50
C LYS A 190 15.18 -1.12 -3.48
N ILE A 191 14.28 -0.25 -3.01
CA ILE A 191 13.83 0.92 -3.75
C ILE A 191 14.90 2.01 -3.57
N ASP A 192 15.73 2.25 -4.61
CA ASP A 192 16.74 3.29 -4.58
C ASP A 192 16.18 4.65 -5.04
N TYR A 193 15.15 4.63 -5.90
CA TYR A 193 14.48 5.84 -6.38
C TYR A 193 12.97 5.65 -6.42
N LEU A 194 12.25 6.74 -6.24
CA LEU A 194 10.82 6.83 -6.49
C LEU A 194 10.45 8.18 -7.09
N ALA A 195 9.38 8.20 -7.86
CA ALA A 195 8.82 9.43 -8.38
C ALA A 195 7.30 9.39 -8.32
N TYR A 196 6.69 10.56 -8.29
CA TYR A 196 5.24 10.70 -8.36
C TYR A 196 4.85 12.07 -8.89
N ASN A 197 3.68 12.12 -9.54
CA ASN A 197 2.96 13.35 -9.79
C ASN A 197 1.77 13.45 -8.83
N TYR A 198 1.30 14.64 -8.59
CA TYR A 198 0.11 14.92 -7.77
C TYR A 198 -0.59 16.18 -8.29
N ARG A 199 -1.90 16.28 -8.05
CA ARG A 199 -2.75 17.36 -8.58
C ARG A 199 -3.22 18.35 -7.53
N VAL A 200 -3.19 18.00 -6.26
CA VAL A 200 -3.57 18.90 -5.16
C VAL A 200 -2.58 20.06 -5.03
N ASN A 201 -3.02 21.22 -4.50
CA ASN A 201 -2.17 22.39 -4.26
C ASN A 201 -1.33 22.80 -5.48
N GLU A 202 -1.98 23.05 -6.62
CA GLU A 202 -1.35 23.43 -7.90
C GLU A 202 -0.56 22.31 -8.59
N GLY A 203 -0.56 21.12 -8.02
CA GLY A 203 0.12 19.96 -8.58
C GLY A 203 1.63 19.97 -8.41
N GLY A 204 2.27 18.92 -8.89
CA GLY A 204 3.72 18.82 -8.88
C GLY A 204 4.23 17.48 -9.36
N VAL A 205 5.52 17.46 -9.72
CA VAL A 205 6.26 16.25 -10.06
C VAL A 205 7.45 16.17 -9.12
N ARG A 206 7.61 15.03 -8.47
CA ARG A 206 8.70 14.78 -7.51
C ARG A 206 9.50 13.56 -7.91
N PHE A 207 10.78 13.63 -7.67
CA PHE A 207 11.71 12.50 -7.76
C PHE A 207 12.50 12.43 -6.46
N ARG A 208 12.64 11.22 -5.91
CA ARG A 208 13.40 11.01 -4.68
C ARG A 208 14.51 10.01 -4.91
N SER A 209 15.72 10.33 -4.45
CA SER A 209 16.87 9.44 -4.43
C SER A 209 17.15 9.01 -2.99
N ALA A 210 17.13 7.70 -2.74
CA ALA A 210 17.42 7.15 -1.42
C ALA A 210 18.90 7.31 -1.05
N PHE A 211 19.15 7.59 0.22
CA PHE A 211 20.48 7.61 0.81
C PHE A 211 20.38 7.18 2.29
N ASN A 212 21.51 7.08 2.98
CA ASN A 212 21.58 6.73 4.39
C ASN A 212 20.70 5.51 4.75
N THR A 213 20.78 4.47 3.89
CA THR A 213 20.06 3.21 4.11
C THR A 213 20.62 2.52 5.34
N ARG A 214 19.75 2.19 6.29
CA ARG A 214 20.10 1.53 7.56
C ARG A 214 19.08 0.47 7.93
N VAL A 215 19.53 -0.54 8.65
CA VAL A 215 18.69 -1.63 9.14
C VAL A 215 18.58 -1.51 10.65
N ILE A 216 17.36 -1.35 11.13
CA ILE A 216 17.04 -1.30 12.57
C ILE A 216 16.23 -2.55 12.90
N ASP A 217 16.84 -3.49 13.63
CA ASP A 217 16.22 -4.75 14.03
C ASP A 217 15.55 -5.51 12.86
N GLY A 218 16.25 -5.56 11.73
CA GLY A 218 15.83 -6.28 10.53
C GLY A 218 14.95 -5.47 9.55
N VAL A 219 14.43 -4.31 9.95
CA VAL A 219 13.65 -3.41 9.10
C VAL A 219 14.53 -2.32 8.51
N THR A 220 14.44 -2.13 7.19
CA THR A 220 15.22 -1.12 6.46
C THR A 220 14.52 0.23 6.49
N PHE A 221 15.25 1.26 6.89
CA PHE A 221 14.87 2.67 6.79
C PHE A 221 15.82 3.38 5.85
N GLN A 222 15.29 4.35 5.11
CA GLN A 222 16.03 5.15 4.15
C GLN A 222 15.64 6.62 4.28
N ASP A 223 16.61 7.49 4.08
CA ASP A 223 16.40 8.92 3.90
C ASP A 223 16.35 9.21 2.39
N TYR A 224 15.79 10.35 2.01
CA TYR A 224 15.66 10.72 0.59
C TYR A 224 16.07 12.16 0.33
N ILE A 225 16.80 12.38 -0.75
CA ILE A 225 16.90 13.70 -1.36
C ILE A 225 15.69 13.87 -2.27
N ASN A 226 14.94 14.93 -2.07
CA ASN A 226 13.71 15.23 -2.78
C ASN A 226 13.96 16.29 -3.84
N TYR A 227 13.64 15.98 -5.09
CA TYR A 227 13.78 16.85 -6.24
C TYR A 227 12.42 17.20 -6.82
N GLU A 228 12.35 18.37 -7.49
CA GLU A 228 11.20 18.74 -8.31
C GLU A 228 11.59 18.82 -9.78
N ALA A 229 10.60 18.53 -10.65
CA ALA A 229 10.63 18.76 -12.08
C ALA A 229 9.49 19.69 -12.50
N ALA A 230 9.53 20.16 -13.74
CA ALA A 230 8.42 20.92 -14.32
C ALA A 230 7.12 20.11 -14.30
N LEU A 231 5.99 20.79 -14.17
CA LEU A 231 4.67 20.16 -14.29
C LEU A 231 4.57 19.34 -15.57
N GLU A 232 3.82 18.24 -15.52
CA GLU A 232 3.60 17.32 -16.64
C GLU A 232 4.85 16.59 -17.16
N THR A 233 6.03 16.76 -16.50
CA THR A 233 7.19 15.92 -16.84
C THR A 233 6.85 14.45 -16.64
N PRO A 234 6.96 13.60 -17.70
CA PRO A 234 6.67 12.17 -17.56
C PRO A 234 7.61 11.52 -16.55
N LEU A 235 7.06 10.70 -15.64
CA LEU A 235 7.86 10.07 -14.56
C LEU A 235 9.02 9.23 -15.10
N LYS A 236 8.85 8.59 -16.26
CA LYS A 236 9.90 7.79 -16.93
C LYS A 236 11.12 8.61 -17.35
N ASP A 237 10.98 9.92 -17.54
CA ASP A 237 12.06 10.79 -18.01
C ASP A 237 12.91 11.34 -16.85
N LEU A 238 12.40 11.24 -15.61
CA LEU A 238 13.05 11.79 -14.41
C LEU A 238 14.44 11.21 -14.13
N PRO A 239 14.71 9.90 -14.30
CA PRO A 239 16.04 9.35 -14.10
C PRO A 239 17.09 10.01 -15.02
N LYS A 240 16.75 10.25 -16.28
CA LYS A 240 17.64 10.92 -17.23
C LYS A 240 17.90 12.38 -16.83
N LEU A 241 16.85 13.09 -16.40
CA LEU A 241 17.00 14.47 -15.91
C LEU A 241 17.84 14.52 -14.64
N TYR A 242 17.69 13.53 -13.75
CA TYR A 242 18.50 13.38 -12.55
C TYR A 242 19.97 13.15 -12.86
N GLU A 243 20.30 12.24 -13.77
CA GLU A 243 21.68 11.99 -14.21
C GLU A 243 22.33 13.21 -14.86
N GLN A 244 21.55 14.03 -15.56
CA GLN A 244 21.99 15.28 -16.17
C GLN A 244 22.08 16.47 -15.20
N GLY A 245 21.73 16.28 -13.92
CA GLY A 245 21.70 17.37 -12.94
C GLY A 245 20.65 18.45 -13.23
N LYS A 246 19.57 18.09 -13.96
CA LYS A 246 18.50 19.03 -14.36
C LYS A 246 17.31 19.07 -13.40
N LEU A 247 17.27 18.21 -12.39
CA LEU A 247 16.27 18.27 -11.33
C LEU A 247 16.72 19.23 -10.24
N LYS A 248 15.79 20.03 -9.72
CA LYS A 248 16.06 20.96 -8.62
C LYS A 248 15.85 20.26 -7.29
N GLU A 249 16.89 20.22 -6.45
CA GLU A 249 16.75 19.75 -5.06
C GLU A 249 15.89 20.73 -4.27
N VAL A 250 14.86 20.22 -3.58
CA VAL A 250 13.92 21.03 -2.79
C VAL A 250 13.97 20.74 -1.30
N SER A 251 14.38 19.55 -0.90
CA SER A 251 14.53 19.19 0.53
C SER A 251 15.21 17.84 0.72
N GLN A 252 15.66 17.59 1.94
CA GLN A 252 16.00 16.28 2.43
C GLN A 252 14.88 15.75 3.34
N ILE A 253 14.58 14.46 3.20
CA ILE A 253 13.56 13.73 3.98
C ILE A 253 14.33 12.79 4.87
N LEU A 254 14.46 13.15 6.14
CA LEU A 254 15.23 12.41 7.12
C LEU A 254 14.29 11.70 8.09
N THR A 255 14.52 10.42 8.30
CA THR A 255 13.86 9.63 9.35
C THR A 255 14.81 9.51 10.53
N GLU A 256 14.71 10.42 11.48
CA GLU A 256 15.66 10.55 12.59
C GLU A 256 15.22 9.72 13.80
N ASN A 257 16.17 9.28 14.63
CA ASN A 257 15.91 8.62 15.92
C ASN A 257 14.91 7.45 15.79
N VAL A 258 15.15 6.56 14.82
CA VAL A 258 14.32 5.37 14.64
C VAL A 258 14.52 4.41 15.80
N ILE A 259 13.45 4.03 16.48
CA ILE A 259 13.44 3.14 17.64
C ILE A 259 12.42 2.01 17.39
N ASN A 260 12.84 0.78 17.61
CA ASN A 260 11.94 -0.36 17.71
C ASN A 260 11.35 -0.41 19.12
N ASN A 261 10.03 -0.24 19.25
CA ASN A 261 9.36 -0.22 20.55
C ASN A 261 8.95 -1.63 21.04
N ASN A 262 9.21 -2.67 20.27
CA ASN A 262 9.00 -4.08 20.68
C ASN A 262 10.15 -4.63 21.57
N LYS A 263 11.17 -3.83 21.83
CA LYS A 263 12.35 -4.19 22.65
C LYS A 263 12.41 -3.44 23.96
#